data_b7aa1bab2d9d616312459f4d035a1be0
#
_entry.id   b7aa1bab2d9d616312459f4d035a1be0
#
_cell.length_a   1.000
_cell.length_b   1.000
_cell.length_c   1.000
_cell.angle_alpha   90.00
_cell.angle_beta   90.00
_cell.angle_gamma   90.00
#
_symmetry.space_group_name_H-M   'P 1'
#
loop_
_entity.id
_entity.type
_entity.pdbx_description
1 polymer ?
#
loop_
_entity_poly.entity_id
_entity_poly.type
_entity_poly.pdbx_seq_one_letter_code
_entity_poly.pdbx_strand_id
1 'polypeptide(L)'
;MADTDLLFRTDDSTDARSAKGPVLPANLEAEAAFLGAVLIDNKVIEELTTPLMADHFHEPVHQRIYERVLRLLDRNSVATPVTLKPYFESDEALKQLGGTTYLAQLTADGQGLLH
;
A
#
# COMPACT_ATOMS: atom_id res chain seq x y z
N MET A 1 16.20 -35.04 5.84
CA MET A 1 16.25 -34.72 5.89
C MET A 1 16.18 -34.11 5.80
N ALA A 2 16.07 -34.03 5.84
CA ALA A 2 16.04 -33.43 5.71
C ALA A 2 15.78 -32.72 5.68
N ASP A 3 15.67 -32.75 5.70
CA ASP A 3 15.47 -32.09 5.62
C ASP A 3 15.21 -31.43 5.71
N THR A 4 15.23 -31.49 5.79
CA THR A 4 15.12 -30.80 5.79
C THR A 4 14.69 -30.21 5.77
N ASP A 5 14.60 -30.27 5.67
CA ASP A 5 14.34 -29.68 5.55
C ASP A 5 13.91 -29.15 5.70
N LEU A 6 13.86 -29.27 5.69
CA LEU A 6 13.63 -28.72 5.73
C LEU A 6 13.35 -28.21 5.93
N LEU A 7 13.33 -28.38 5.91
CA LEU A 7 13.26 -27.83 5.96
C LEU A 7 12.98 -27.25 6.10
N PHE A 8 12.81 -27.11 6.07
CA PHE A 8 12.68 -26.47 6.01
C PHE A 8 12.33 -25.90 6.21
N ARG A 9 12.14 -26.04 6.10
CA ARG A 9 11.88 -25.41 6.10
C ARG A 9 11.49 -24.71 6.30
N THR A 10 11.35 -24.68 6.49
CA THR A 10 11.05 -23.99 6.54
C THR A 10 10.63 -23.36 6.52
N ASP A 11 10.47 -23.26 6.49
CA ASP A 11 10.23 -22.65 6.34
C ASP A 11 9.85 -22.19 6.20
N ASP A 12 9.71 -22.15 6.12
CA ASP A 12 9.46 -21.64 5.83
C ASP A 12 9.05 -21.13 5.65
N SER A 13 8.92 -21.22 5.62
CA SER A 13 8.54 -20.71 5.51
C SER A 13 8.40 -20.06 5.04
N THR A 14 8.30 -19.70 4.83
CA THR A 14 8.25 -19.02 4.41
C THR A 14 8.58 -18.69 3.31
N ASP A 15 9.11 -18.54 2.72
CA ASP A 15 9.54 -18.34 1.62
C ASP A 15 8.84 -18.55 0.33
N ALA A 16 8.00 -19.36 0.09
CA ALA A 16 7.13 -19.62 -1.04
C ALA A 16 6.33 -18.43 -1.46
N ARG A 17 6.01 -17.62 -0.53
CA ARG A 17 5.20 -16.44 -0.82
C ARG A 17 5.92 -15.43 -1.70
N SER A 18 7.21 -15.43 -1.67
CA SER A 18 7.94 -14.47 -2.51
C SER A 18 7.82 -14.80 -3.98
N ALA A 19 7.42 -16.02 -4.31
CA ALA A 19 7.25 -16.42 -5.69
C ALA A 19 5.96 -15.91 -6.30
N LYS A 20 5.10 -15.28 -5.53
CA LYS A 20 3.78 -14.88 -6.00
C LYS A 20 3.71 -13.45 -6.51
N GLY A 21 4.83 -12.81 -6.73
CA GLY A 21 4.88 -11.44 -7.21
C GLY A 21 4.99 -10.45 -6.08
N PRO A 22 4.66 -9.18 -6.33
CA PRO A 22 4.86 -8.15 -5.33
C PRO A 22 3.96 -8.40 -4.13
N VAL A 23 4.59 -8.48 -2.96
CA VAL A 23 3.88 -8.64 -1.70
C VAL A 23 4.51 -7.64 -0.74
N LEU A 24 3.67 -6.78 -0.19
CA LEU A 24 4.15 -5.85 0.81
C LEU A 24 4.43 -6.61 2.11
N PRO A 25 5.48 -6.27 2.83
CA PRO A 25 5.69 -6.88 4.13
C PRO A 25 4.51 -6.57 5.04
N ALA A 26 4.28 -7.43 6.03
CA ALA A 26 3.23 -7.18 7.01
C ALA A 26 3.69 -6.08 7.95
N ASN A 27 3.82 -4.87 7.41
CA ASN A 27 4.37 -3.72 8.10
C ASN A 27 3.55 -2.49 7.68
N LEU A 28 2.71 -2.03 8.59
CA LEU A 28 1.80 -0.93 8.28
C LEU A 28 2.54 0.36 7.97
N GLU A 29 3.70 0.55 8.57
CA GLU A 29 4.50 1.74 8.28
C GLU A 29 5.01 1.73 6.84
N ALA A 30 5.42 0.55 6.36
CA ALA A 30 5.89 0.43 4.99
C ALA A 30 4.75 0.66 4.01
N GLU A 31 3.56 0.15 4.33
CA GLU A 31 2.38 0.38 3.50
C GLU A 31 2.05 1.86 3.44
N ALA A 32 2.07 2.52 4.59
CA ALA A 32 1.76 3.94 4.67
C ALA A 32 2.78 4.76 3.87
N ALA A 33 4.06 4.41 3.98
CA ALA A 33 5.09 5.12 3.27
C ALA A 33 4.93 4.97 1.75
N PHE A 34 4.60 3.75 1.30
CA PHE A 34 4.39 3.54 -0.13
C PHE A 34 3.19 4.34 -0.63
N LEU A 35 2.07 4.29 0.09
CA LEU A 35 0.89 5.07 -0.30
C LEU A 35 1.20 6.55 -0.31
N GLY A 36 1.95 7.02 0.68
CA GLY A 36 2.34 8.42 0.73
C GLY A 36 3.16 8.83 -0.48
N ALA A 37 4.10 7.98 -0.88
CA ALA A 37 4.91 8.24 -2.06
C ALA A 37 4.02 8.32 -3.31
N VAL A 38 3.05 7.43 -3.43
CA VAL A 38 2.10 7.45 -4.55
C VAL A 38 1.30 8.75 -4.57
N LEU A 39 0.87 9.22 -3.40
CA LEU A 39 0.08 10.46 -3.32
C LEU A 39 0.91 11.70 -3.61
N ILE A 40 2.22 11.63 -3.43
CA ILE A 40 3.11 12.73 -3.79
C ILE A 40 3.40 12.68 -5.29
N ASP A 41 3.65 11.49 -5.82
CA ASP A 41 4.00 11.30 -7.22
C ASP A 41 3.32 10.05 -7.74
N ASN A 42 2.22 10.24 -8.47
CA ASN A 42 1.42 9.11 -8.96
C ASN A 42 2.21 8.21 -9.91
N LYS A 43 3.32 8.70 -10.46
CA LYS A 43 4.13 7.88 -11.36
C LYS A 43 4.84 6.74 -10.65
N VAL A 44 4.87 6.77 -9.33
CA VAL A 44 5.46 5.67 -8.56
C VAL A 44 4.82 4.34 -8.93
N ILE A 45 3.49 4.35 -9.18
CA ILE A 45 2.78 3.14 -9.57
C ILE A 45 3.29 2.61 -10.91
N GLU A 46 3.58 3.53 -11.84
CA GLU A 46 4.04 3.14 -13.18
C GLU A 46 5.44 2.55 -13.16
N GLU A 47 6.20 2.83 -12.12
CA GLU A 47 7.56 2.34 -12.01
C GLU A 47 7.64 0.92 -11.45
N LEU A 48 6.52 0.37 -11.02
CA LEU A 48 6.48 -0.99 -10.52
C LEU A 48 6.68 -1.97 -11.66
N THR A 49 7.58 -2.93 -11.45
CA THR A 49 7.84 -3.94 -12.48
C THR A 49 6.72 -4.95 -12.57
N THR A 50 5.99 -5.14 -11.47
CA THR A 50 4.84 -6.03 -11.43
C THR A 50 3.69 -5.27 -10.79
N PRO A 51 2.47 -5.37 -11.35
CA PRO A 51 1.35 -4.62 -10.79
C PRO A 51 1.10 -4.99 -9.32
N LEU A 52 0.87 -3.96 -8.53
CA LEU A 52 0.50 -4.13 -7.13
C LEU A 52 -1.01 -3.96 -7.03
N MET A 53 -1.67 -4.92 -6.40
CA MET A 53 -3.13 -4.92 -6.27
C MET A 53 -3.52 -4.48 -4.86
N ALA A 54 -4.75 -3.98 -4.73
CA ALA A 54 -5.23 -3.48 -3.44
C ALA A 54 -5.17 -4.54 -2.34
N ASP A 55 -5.46 -5.78 -2.68
CA ASP A 55 -5.48 -6.85 -1.67
C ASP A 55 -4.08 -7.28 -1.22
N HIS A 56 -3.03 -6.70 -1.79
CA HIS A 56 -1.68 -6.93 -1.29
C HIS A 56 -1.40 -6.15 -0.01
N PHE A 57 -2.23 -5.14 0.30
CA PHE A 57 -2.08 -4.39 1.54
C PHE A 57 -2.74 -5.16 2.68
N HIS A 58 -2.13 -5.09 3.85
CA HIS A 58 -2.66 -5.78 5.03
C HIS A 58 -3.71 -4.95 5.76
N GLU A 59 -3.54 -3.63 5.77
CA GLU A 59 -4.49 -2.74 6.45
C GLU A 59 -5.67 -2.47 5.53
N PRO A 60 -6.91 -2.81 5.95
CA PRO A 60 -8.08 -2.59 5.09
C PRO A 60 -8.27 -1.15 4.63
N VAL A 61 -7.92 -0.18 5.47
CA VAL A 61 -8.01 1.23 5.08
C VAL A 61 -7.04 1.51 3.93
N HIS A 62 -5.82 0.96 4.02
CA HIS A 62 -4.83 1.12 2.94
C HIS A 62 -5.32 0.50 1.65
N GLN A 63 -5.99 -0.66 1.74
CA GLN A 63 -6.55 -1.31 0.56
C GLN A 63 -7.54 -0.39 -0.14
N ARG A 64 -8.42 0.25 0.64
CA ARG A 64 -9.44 1.14 0.05
C ARG A 64 -8.83 2.41 -0.51
N ILE A 65 -7.82 2.95 0.15
CA ILE A 65 -7.14 4.14 -0.35
C ILE A 65 -6.49 3.81 -1.70
N TYR A 66 -5.74 2.71 -1.75
CA TYR A 66 -5.07 2.31 -2.99
C TYR A 66 -6.07 2.04 -4.11
N GLU A 67 -7.17 1.37 -3.78
CA GLU A 67 -8.20 1.09 -4.76
C GLU A 67 -8.77 2.39 -5.36
N ARG A 68 -9.01 3.38 -4.50
CA ARG A 68 -9.52 4.66 -4.98
C ARG A 68 -8.48 5.40 -5.81
N VAL A 69 -7.22 5.29 -5.42
CA VAL A 69 -6.13 5.88 -6.21
C VAL A 69 -6.14 5.31 -7.63
N LEU A 70 -6.23 3.98 -7.74
CA LEU A 70 -6.25 3.35 -9.06
C LEU A 70 -7.42 3.82 -9.89
N ARG A 71 -8.59 3.99 -9.28
CA ARG A 71 -9.77 4.47 -9.99
C ARG A 71 -9.61 5.90 -10.49
N LEU A 72 -8.99 6.75 -9.69
CA LEU A 72 -8.75 8.13 -10.11
C LEU A 72 -7.78 8.16 -11.28
N LEU A 73 -6.69 7.40 -11.19
CA LEU A 73 -5.70 7.37 -12.27
C LEU A 73 -6.30 6.80 -13.55
N ASP A 74 -7.21 5.83 -13.40
CA ASP A 74 -7.88 5.22 -14.54
C ASP A 74 -8.73 6.23 -15.31
N ARG A 75 -9.16 7.29 -14.64
CA ARG A 75 -9.95 8.38 -15.24
C ARG A 75 -9.06 9.54 -15.65
N ASN A 76 -7.78 9.38 -15.64
CA ASN A 76 -6.81 10.44 -15.91
C ASN A 76 -6.92 11.59 -14.91
N SER A 77 -7.35 11.26 -13.69
CA SER A 77 -7.36 12.22 -12.58
C SER A 77 -6.15 11.99 -11.72
N VAL A 78 -5.75 13.03 -10.97
CA VAL A 78 -4.63 12.86 -10.04
C VAL A 78 -5.15 12.33 -8.72
N ALA A 79 -4.33 11.53 -8.05
CA ALA A 79 -4.64 11.00 -6.72
C ALA A 79 -3.78 11.75 -5.71
N THR A 80 -4.40 12.55 -4.89
CA THR A 80 -3.74 13.33 -3.83
C THR A 80 -4.62 13.27 -2.59
N PRO A 81 -4.13 13.71 -1.43
CA PRO A 81 -5.01 13.79 -0.27
C PRO A 81 -6.24 14.64 -0.53
N VAL A 82 -6.10 15.68 -1.35
CA VAL A 82 -7.24 16.57 -1.66
C VAL A 82 -8.30 15.85 -2.50
N THR A 83 -7.86 15.13 -3.54
CA THR A 83 -8.81 14.44 -4.41
C THR A 83 -9.43 13.23 -3.75
N LEU A 84 -8.74 12.63 -2.77
CA LEU A 84 -9.27 11.49 -2.04
C LEU A 84 -10.25 11.90 -0.94
N LYS A 85 -10.12 13.09 -0.42
CA LYS A 85 -10.88 13.51 0.75
C LYS A 85 -12.39 13.28 0.64
N PRO A 86 -13.06 13.67 -0.46
CA PRO A 86 -14.51 13.49 -0.54
C PRO A 86 -14.95 12.03 -0.40
N TYR A 87 -14.11 11.10 -0.79
CA TYR A 87 -14.45 9.68 -0.76
C TYR A 87 -14.30 9.06 0.62
N PHE A 88 -13.62 9.75 1.53
CA PHE A 88 -13.29 9.17 2.83
C PHE A 88 -13.79 9.98 4.02
N GLU A 89 -14.53 11.04 3.78
CA GLU A 89 -15.01 11.90 4.89
C GLU A 89 -15.93 11.15 5.85
N SER A 90 -16.67 10.17 5.36
CA SER A 90 -17.57 9.38 6.20
C SER A 90 -17.06 8.00 6.52
N ASP A 91 -15.80 7.69 6.18
CA ASP A 91 -15.25 6.37 6.40
C ASP A 91 -14.93 6.17 7.87
N GLU A 92 -15.66 5.26 8.51
CA GLU A 92 -15.51 5.04 9.95
C GLU A 92 -14.14 4.50 10.32
N ALA A 93 -13.61 3.58 9.52
CA ALA A 93 -12.30 3.00 9.82
C ALA A 93 -11.21 4.05 9.69
N LEU A 94 -11.33 4.94 8.70
CA LEU A 94 -10.36 6.02 8.55
C LEU A 94 -10.45 6.99 9.73
N LYS A 95 -11.66 7.24 10.22
CA LYS A 95 -11.84 8.12 11.37
C LYS A 95 -11.06 7.63 12.58
N GLN A 96 -10.97 6.32 12.74
CA GLN A 96 -10.21 5.74 13.86
C GLN A 96 -8.72 5.97 13.71
N LEU A 97 -8.25 6.24 12.51
CA LEU A 97 -6.84 6.53 12.24
C LEU A 97 -6.54 8.03 12.21
N GLY A 98 -7.55 8.86 12.45
CA GLY A 98 -7.37 10.30 12.46
C GLY A 98 -8.18 11.03 11.41
N GLY A 99 -9.04 10.31 10.68
CA GLY A 99 -9.89 10.92 9.67
C GLY A 99 -9.09 11.31 8.44
N THR A 100 -9.58 12.32 7.73
CA THR A 100 -8.92 12.72 6.48
C THR A 100 -7.54 13.32 6.69
N THR A 101 -7.20 13.72 7.94
CA THR A 101 -5.82 14.12 8.25
C THR A 101 -4.85 12.98 8.02
N TYR A 102 -5.32 11.74 8.16
CA TYR A 102 -4.47 10.57 7.91
C TYR A 102 -3.96 10.56 6.47
N LEU A 103 -4.77 11.04 5.53
CA LEU A 103 -4.35 11.10 4.12
C LEU A 103 -3.15 12.03 3.95
N ALA A 104 -3.17 13.16 4.65
CA ALA A 104 -2.03 14.09 4.62
C ALA A 104 -0.83 13.49 5.34
N GLN A 105 -1.07 12.75 6.42
CA GLN A 105 0.01 12.10 7.17
C GLN A 105 0.75 11.09 6.29
N LEU A 106 0.03 10.41 5.40
CA LEU A 106 0.66 9.46 4.48
C LEU A 106 1.73 10.14 3.63
N THR A 107 1.48 11.36 3.17
CA THR A 107 2.48 12.04 2.33
C THR A 107 3.74 12.35 3.13
N ALA A 108 3.59 12.69 4.41
CA ALA A 108 4.76 12.90 5.25
C ALA A 108 5.57 11.61 5.36
N ASP A 109 4.87 10.48 5.54
CA ASP A 109 5.53 9.16 5.63
C ASP A 109 6.20 8.79 4.32
N GLY A 110 5.62 9.18 3.20
CA GLY A 110 6.10 8.79 1.89
C GLY A 110 7.30 9.59 1.39
N GLN A 111 7.56 10.75 1.97
CA GLN A 111 8.64 11.61 1.50
C GLN A 111 9.99 10.89 1.54
N GLY A 112 10.19 10.05 2.55
CA GLY A 112 11.45 9.33 2.70
C GLY A 112 11.72 8.35 1.56
N LEU A 113 10.68 7.82 0.94
CA LEU A 113 10.86 6.86 -0.15
C LEU A 113 11.22 7.52 -1.47
N LEU A 114 11.01 8.81 -1.58
CA LEU A 114 11.26 9.53 -2.84
C LEU A 114 12.64 10.14 -2.91
N HIS A 115 13.47 9.95 -1.87
CA HIS A 115 14.83 10.52 -1.83
C HIS A 115 15.90 9.49 -2.05
#